data_b868f73da3429a84a16b3c8ff3f69bd5
#
_entry.id   b868f73da3429a84a16b3c8ff3f69bd5
#
_cell.length_a   1.000
_cell.length_b   1.000
_cell.length_c   1.000
_cell.angle_alpha   90.00
_cell.angle_beta   90.00
_cell.angle_gamma   90.00
#
_symmetry.space_group_name_H-M   'P 1'
#
loop_
_entity.id
_entity.type
_entity.pdbx_description
1 polymer ?
#
loop_
_entity_poly.entity_id
_entity_poly.type
_entity_poly.pdbx_seq_one_letter_code
_entity_poly.pdbx_strand_id
1 'polypeptide(L)'
;MENELNPLTLGEMPEEYIENDDGSVDVPSDLFLDSSVVPEFSANLAEVFSRSVLTRAATELVDLIEKDREARKKRDKQYEEGLQRTGLGDDAPGGAEFAGSSRVVHPVLAEGCVDFAARAIKELFPAAGPVKAFVAGEVTPQKLEKADRKRRFMNWQLTTQIPGYRDELEQLLTQLPMGGSQYQKFLQNPVTGKPETEFVPIDELFLPYSAANIYTAARVTHRQQITKYELERRVKRGLYVDVLGQPSGTLPEQSASSQANDKIEGREDSGFNEDGLRAVLEVHVWYSFDEDELTGGEQAPYILTIDEETEEVLGLYRNWLEEDLTFQKLDWFVEWKFIPWRGAYAIGLPHLIGGLSAALTGGLRALLDSAHINNAAT
;
A
#
# COMPACT_ATOMS: atom_id res chain seq x y z
N MET A 1 44.07 8.97 -26.94
CA MET A 1 44.14 7.82 -26.02
C MET A 1 42.83 7.10 -26.17
N GLU A 2 42.88 6.09 -27.04
CA GLU A 2 41.76 5.23 -27.40
C GLU A 2 41.52 4.26 -26.25
N ASN A 3 40.26 4.25 -25.73
CA ASN A 3 39.82 3.24 -24.80
C ASN A 3 39.40 2.01 -25.63
N GLU A 4 40.27 1.04 -25.66
CA GLU A 4 39.96 -0.31 -26.18
C GLU A 4 38.91 -0.95 -25.27
N LEU A 5 37.74 -1.12 -25.79
CA LEU A 5 36.70 -1.99 -25.27
C LEU A 5 37.22 -3.44 -25.33
N ASN A 6 37.42 -4.04 -24.19
CA ASN A 6 37.78 -5.43 -24.03
C ASN A 6 36.71 -6.32 -24.66
N PRO A 7 37.02 -7.15 -25.68
CA PRO A 7 36.00 -8.05 -26.24
C PRO A 7 35.66 -9.11 -25.18
N LEU A 8 34.35 -9.26 -24.94
CA LEU A 8 33.78 -10.37 -24.18
C LEU A 8 34.44 -11.68 -24.68
N THR A 9 35.20 -12.32 -23.83
CA THR A 9 35.69 -13.69 -24.08
C THR A 9 34.45 -14.57 -24.16
N LEU A 10 34.12 -15.00 -25.39
CA LEU A 10 33.23 -16.13 -25.61
C LEU A 10 33.77 -17.29 -24.78
N GLY A 11 32.98 -17.74 -23.79
CA GLY A 11 33.31 -18.93 -23.01
C GLY A 11 33.57 -20.09 -23.91
N GLU A 12 34.56 -20.92 -23.55
CA GLU A 12 34.89 -22.16 -24.25
C GLU A 12 33.61 -23.00 -24.36
N MET A 13 33.36 -23.55 -25.55
CA MET A 13 32.21 -24.41 -25.79
C MET A 13 32.26 -25.63 -24.87
N PRO A 14 31.12 -26.06 -24.30
CA PRO A 14 31.08 -27.25 -23.44
C PRO A 14 31.61 -28.51 -24.20
N GLU A 15 32.31 -29.39 -23.53
CA GLU A 15 32.86 -30.61 -24.15
C GLU A 15 31.81 -31.65 -24.51
N GLU A 16 30.55 -31.51 -24.10
CA GLU A 16 29.43 -32.39 -24.46
C GLU A 16 28.38 -31.63 -25.27
N TYR A 17 28.44 -31.75 -26.58
CA TYR A 17 27.42 -31.35 -27.52
C TYR A 17 27.14 -32.47 -28.52
N ILE A 18 25.92 -32.56 -28.99
CA ILE A 18 25.51 -33.49 -30.07
C ILE A 18 25.41 -32.70 -31.35
N GLU A 19 26.33 -32.97 -32.28
CA GLU A 19 26.26 -32.40 -33.63
C GLU A 19 25.37 -33.28 -34.49
N ASN A 20 24.29 -32.68 -34.99
CA ASN A 20 23.33 -33.36 -35.89
C ASN A 20 23.85 -33.35 -37.32
N ASP A 21 23.38 -34.32 -38.15
CA ASP A 21 23.79 -34.47 -39.57
C ASP A 21 23.45 -33.23 -40.45
N ASP A 22 22.64 -32.30 -39.97
CA ASP A 22 22.26 -31.04 -40.63
C ASP A 22 23.15 -29.86 -40.24
N GLY A 23 24.17 -30.09 -39.38
CA GLY A 23 25.07 -29.04 -38.86
C GLY A 23 24.48 -28.21 -37.70
N SER A 24 23.33 -28.59 -37.14
CA SER A 24 22.81 -28.02 -35.92
C SER A 24 23.43 -28.70 -34.70
N VAL A 25 23.61 -27.96 -33.63
CA VAL A 25 24.21 -28.44 -32.40
C VAL A 25 23.15 -28.42 -31.31
N ASP A 26 22.80 -29.61 -30.82
CA ASP A 26 21.96 -29.74 -29.62
C ASP A 26 22.84 -29.74 -28.37
N VAL A 27 22.70 -28.71 -27.55
CA VAL A 27 23.33 -28.62 -26.25
C VAL A 27 22.26 -29.00 -25.23
N PRO A 28 22.53 -30.01 -24.36
CA PRO A 28 21.58 -30.34 -23.29
C PRO A 28 21.21 -29.10 -22.48
N SER A 29 19.91 -28.89 -22.25
CA SER A 29 19.38 -27.71 -21.54
C SER A 29 19.91 -27.60 -20.10
N ASP A 30 20.34 -28.69 -19.53
CA ASP A 30 20.89 -28.80 -18.18
C ASP A 30 22.31 -28.19 -18.04
N LEU A 31 23.00 -27.98 -19.19
CA LEU A 31 24.34 -27.35 -19.21
C LEU A 31 24.30 -25.82 -19.16
N PHE A 32 23.14 -25.21 -19.39
CA PHE A 32 22.97 -23.76 -19.33
C PHE A 32 22.50 -23.25 -17.97
N LEU A 33 22.10 -24.16 -17.09
CA LEU A 33 21.83 -23.84 -15.69
C LEU A 33 23.09 -24.12 -14.87
N ASP A 34 24.06 -23.20 -14.92
CA ASP A 34 25.08 -23.15 -13.89
C ASP A 34 24.38 -22.81 -12.57
N SER A 35 23.98 -23.87 -11.86
CA SER A 35 23.30 -23.81 -10.55
C SER A 35 24.20 -23.27 -9.43
N SER A 36 25.33 -22.65 -9.76
CA SER A 36 26.31 -22.15 -8.79
C SER A 36 26.32 -20.62 -8.65
N VAL A 37 25.54 -19.88 -9.41
CA VAL A 37 25.44 -18.43 -9.24
C VAL A 37 24.32 -18.11 -8.27
N VAL A 38 24.64 -18.00 -6.98
CA VAL A 38 23.71 -17.46 -5.99
C VAL A 38 23.31 -16.04 -6.44
N PRO A 39 22.01 -15.76 -6.65
CA PRO A 39 21.59 -14.45 -7.13
C PRO A 39 22.02 -13.38 -6.13
N GLU A 40 22.41 -12.20 -6.63
CA GLU A 40 22.72 -11.05 -5.79
C GLU A 40 21.61 -10.82 -4.77
N PHE A 41 21.97 -10.42 -3.54
CA PHE A 41 21.01 -10.27 -2.44
C PHE A 41 19.80 -9.41 -2.82
N SER A 42 20.04 -8.33 -3.56
CA SER A 42 19.04 -7.36 -4.01
C SER A 42 18.33 -7.72 -5.33
N ALA A 43 18.69 -8.86 -5.96
CA ALA A 43 18.11 -9.26 -7.22
C ALA A 43 16.62 -9.60 -7.11
N ASN A 44 15.89 -9.41 -8.21
CA ASN A 44 14.52 -9.89 -8.33
C ASN A 44 14.52 -11.43 -8.48
N LEU A 45 14.18 -12.13 -7.40
CA LEU A 45 14.15 -13.60 -7.39
C LEU A 45 13.09 -14.18 -8.33
N ALA A 46 12.11 -13.39 -8.77
CA ALA A 46 11.13 -13.82 -9.75
C ALA A 46 11.73 -14.09 -11.15
N GLU A 47 12.94 -13.58 -11.44
CA GLU A 47 13.69 -13.90 -12.66
C GLU A 47 14.44 -15.23 -12.56
N VAL A 48 14.71 -15.71 -11.35
CA VAL A 48 15.59 -16.86 -11.08
C VAL A 48 14.78 -18.10 -10.70
N PHE A 49 13.74 -17.92 -9.91
CA PHE A 49 12.94 -19.04 -9.41
C PHE A 49 12.07 -19.68 -10.51
N SER A 50 11.84 -20.97 -10.37
CA SER A 50 11.00 -21.70 -11.30
C SER A 50 9.57 -21.16 -11.29
N ARG A 51 8.96 -21.10 -12.48
CA ARG A 51 7.57 -20.62 -12.63
C ARG A 51 6.58 -21.42 -11.79
N SER A 52 6.82 -22.71 -11.58
CA SER A 52 5.95 -23.56 -10.75
C SER A 52 5.95 -23.15 -9.28
N VAL A 53 7.10 -22.74 -8.72
CA VAL A 53 7.21 -22.24 -7.34
C VAL A 53 6.54 -20.88 -7.21
N LEU A 54 6.76 -19.98 -8.17
CA LEU A 54 6.14 -18.66 -8.16
C LEU A 54 4.62 -18.73 -8.29
N THR A 55 4.09 -19.55 -9.21
CA THR A 55 2.63 -19.72 -9.37
C THR A 55 2.01 -20.31 -8.11
N ARG A 56 2.62 -21.33 -7.51
CA ARG A 56 2.13 -21.91 -6.24
C ARG A 56 2.07 -20.87 -5.15
N ALA A 57 3.15 -20.09 -4.95
CA ALA A 57 3.20 -19.04 -3.95
C ALA A 57 2.15 -17.93 -4.21
N ALA A 58 1.97 -17.51 -5.45
CA ALA A 58 0.97 -16.51 -5.84
C ALA A 58 -0.45 -17.01 -5.51
N THR A 59 -0.84 -18.20 -5.96
CA THR A 59 -2.17 -18.76 -5.69
C THR A 59 -2.43 -18.91 -4.19
N GLU A 60 -1.48 -19.46 -3.42
CA GLU A 60 -1.62 -19.57 -1.96
C GLU A 60 -1.82 -18.21 -1.29
N LEU A 61 -1.06 -17.19 -1.71
CA LEU A 61 -1.15 -15.85 -1.14
C LEU A 61 -2.44 -15.14 -1.53
N VAL A 62 -2.88 -15.25 -2.78
CA VAL A 62 -4.15 -14.67 -3.24
C VAL A 62 -5.33 -15.27 -2.46
N ASP A 63 -5.35 -16.59 -2.28
CA ASP A 63 -6.36 -17.27 -1.44
C ASP A 63 -6.37 -16.77 0.03
N LEU A 64 -5.20 -16.49 0.58
CA LEU A 64 -5.09 -15.96 1.94
C LEU A 64 -5.53 -14.49 2.01
N ILE A 65 -5.23 -13.69 1.01
CA ILE A 65 -5.64 -12.28 0.92
C ILE A 65 -7.16 -12.18 0.80
N GLU A 66 -7.78 -13.07 0.02
CA GLU A 66 -9.24 -13.10 -0.11
C GLU A 66 -9.92 -13.43 1.22
N LYS A 67 -9.37 -14.37 2.00
CA LYS A 67 -9.83 -14.64 3.37
C LYS A 67 -9.66 -13.42 4.30
N ASP A 68 -8.59 -12.65 4.14
CA ASP A 68 -8.39 -11.42 4.92
C ASP A 68 -9.39 -10.33 4.54
N ARG A 69 -9.72 -10.20 3.26
CA ARG A 69 -10.78 -9.31 2.76
C ARG A 69 -12.15 -9.69 3.33
N GLU A 70 -12.52 -10.97 3.26
CA GLU A 70 -13.79 -11.44 3.80
C GLU A 70 -13.89 -11.25 5.32
N ALA A 71 -12.81 -11.52 6.06
CA ALA A 71 -12.76 -11.31 7.51
C ALA A 71 -13.00 -9.84 7.91
N ARG A 72 -12.66 -8.89 7.03
CA ARG A 72 -12.80 -7.45 7.25
C ARG A 72 -14.10 -6.85 6.70
N LYS A 73 -14.86 -7.55 5.89
CA LYS A 73 -16.03 -7.07 5.15
C LYS A 73 -17.05 -6.28 5.98
N LYS A 74 -17.32 -6.69 7.23
CA LYS A 74 -18.23 -5.95 8.11
C LYS A 74 -17.69 -4.57 8.48
N ARG A 75 -16.38 -4.46 8.66
CA ARG A 75 -15.71 -3.21 8.97
C ARG A 75 -15.73 -2.27 7.76
N ASP A 76 -15.44 -2.81 6.59
CA ASP A 76 -15.44 -2.05 5.34
C ASP A 76 -16.83 -1.48 5.05
N LYS A 77 -17.89 -2.26 5.30
CA LYS A 77 -19.26 -1.77 5.24
C LYS A 77 -19.54 -0.65 6.24
N GLN A 78 -19.03 -0.75 7.48
CA GLN A 78 -19.18 0.32 8.47
C GLN A 78 -18.44 1.59 8.06
N TYR A 79 -17.29 1.45 7.42
CA TYR A 79 -16.51 2.56 6.89
C TYR A 79 -17.26 3.23 5.74
N GLU A 80 -17.75 2.46 4.77
CA GLU A 80 -18.61 2.94 3.67
C GLU A 80 -19.83 3.70 4.19
N GLU A 81 -20.61 3.11 5.13
CA GLU A 81 -21.74 3.77 5.76
C GLU A 81 -21.35 5.08 6.48
N GLY A 82 -20.15 5.10 7.07
CA GLY A 82 -19.59 6.30 7.69
C GLY A 82 -19.33 7.40 6.66
N LEU A 83 -18.74 7.08 5.52
CA LEU A 83 -18.50 8.01 4.42
C LEU A 83 -19.81 8.60 3.89
N GLN A 84 -20.82 7.77 3.65
CA GLN A 84 -22.15 8.22 3.23
C GLN A 84 -22.82 9.16 4.25
N ARG A 85 -22.55 8.99 5.54
CA ARG A 85 -23.10 9.82 6.64
C ARG A 85 -22.33 11.13 6.85
N THR A 86 -21.29 11.40 6.11
CA THR A 86 -20.58 12.69 6.16
C THR A 86 -21.41 13.84 5.62
N GLY A 87 -22.34 13.54 4.71
CA GLY A 87 -23.11 14.56 3.97
C GLY A 87 -22.30 15.22 2.86
N LEU A 88 -21.13 14.69 2.55
CA LEU A 88 -20.33 15.07 1.40
C LEU A 88 -20.72 14.21 0.20
N GLY A 89 -20.75 14.80 -0.98
CA GLY A 89 -21.23 14.14 -2.20
C GLY A 89 -22.77 14.21 -2.36
N ASP A 90 -23.26 13.76 -3.50
CA ASP A 90 -24.66 13.95 -3.92
C ASP A 90 -25.65 12.94 -3.28
N ASP A 91 -25.16 11.81 -2.80
CA ASP A 91 -25.98 10.73 -2.27
C ASP A 91 -26.16 10.83 -0.74
N ALA A 92 -27.17 11.55 -0.31
CA ALA A 92 -27.59 11.46 1.08
C ALA A 92 -28.17 10.06 1.37
N PRO A 93 -27.69 9.34 2.42
CA PRO A 93 -28.23 8.03 2.77
C PRO A 93 -29.73 8.14 3.16
N GLY A 94 -30.52 7.26 2.59
CA GLY A 94 -31.96 7.25 2.74
C GLY A 94 -32.65 8.09 1.67
N GLY A 95 -33.37 7.42 0.76
CA GLY A 95 -34.19 8.08 -0.27
C GLY A 95 -35.19 9.04 0.33
N ALA A 96 -35.72 9.90 -0.50
CA ALA A 96 -36.86 10.75 -0.11
C ALA A 96 -38.03 9.84 0.28
N GLU A 97 -38.58 9.98 1.49
CA GLU A 97 -39.74 9.21 1.95
C GLU A 97 -40.96 9.54 1.14
N PHE A 98 -41.06 10.79 0.63
CA PHE A 98 -42.10 11.28 -0.26
C PHE A 98 -41.56 12.40 -1.15
N ALA A 99 -42.28 12.73 -2.21
CA ALA A 99 -41.90 13.81 -3.12
C ALA A 99 -41.85 15.16 -2.37
N GLY A 100 -40.66 15.77 -2.34
CA GLY A 100 -40.39 17.03 -1.63
C GLY A 100 -39.87 16.86 -0.20
N SER A 101 -39.64 15.62 0.28
CA SER A 101 -38.99 15.40 1.57
C SER A 101 -37.55 15.88 1.59
N SER A 102 -37.08 16.31 2.76
CA SER A 102 -35.71 16.81 2.96
C SER A 102 -34.68 15.71 2.79
N ARG A 103 -33.58 16.01 2.07
CA ARG A 103 -32.42 15.14 1.90
C ARG A 103 -31.18 15.60 2.70
N VAL A 104 -31.34 16.59 3.56
CA VAL A 104 -30.24 17.16 4.35
C VAL A 104 -29.59 16.08 5.22
N VAL A 105 -28.29 16.08 5.27
CA VAL A 105 -27.47 15.28 6.19
C VAL A 105 -26.75 16.20 7.15
N HIS A 106 -26.74 15.86 8.45
CA HIS A 106 -25.97 16.62 9.43
C HIS A 106 -24.49 16.20 9.36
N PRO A 107 -23.55 17.12 9.04
CA PRO A 107 -22.16 16.77 8.73
C PRO A 107 -21.27 16.54 9.96
N VAL A 108 -21.81 16.09 11.08
CA VAL A 108 -21.08 15.95 12.36
C VAL A 108 -19.84 15.05 12.25
N LEU A 109 -19.88 14.04 11.38
CA LEU A 109 -18.71 13.18 11.15
C LEU A 109 -17.61 13.92 10.39
N ALA A 110 -17.97 14.65 9.34
CA ALA A 110 -17.02 15.45 8.57
C ALA A 110 -16.41 16.57 9.43
N GLU A 111 -17.21 17.28 10.20
CA GLU A 111 -16.73 18.30 11.15
C GLU A 111 -15.73 17.71 12.14
N GLY A 112 -16.02 16.54 12.71
CA GLY A 112 -15.12 15.84 13.62
C GLY A 112 -13.78 15.47 13.00
N CYS A 113 -13.76 15.04 11.73
CA CYS A 113 -12.54 14.73 10.99
C CYS A 113 -11.69 15.98 10.74
N VAL A 114 -12.32 17.07 10.27
CA VAL A 114 -11.62 18.34 10.00
C VAL A 114 -11.06 18.96 11.29
N ASP A 115 -11.84 18.97 12.36
CA ASP A 115 -11.40 19.47 13.66
C ASP A 115 -10.21 18.69 14.21
N PHE A 116 -10.23 17.37 14.10
CA PHE A 116 -9.12 16.52 14.52
C PHE A 116 -7.87 16.83 13.70
N ALA A 117 -7.98 16.81 12.38
CA ALA A 117 -6.84 17.07 11.47
C ALA A 117 -6.23 18.46 11.71
N ALA A 118 -7.06 19.49 11.84
CA ALA A 118 -6.58 20.86 12.08
C ALA A 118 -5.81 21.03 13.41
N ARG A 119 -6.15 20.24 14.42
CA ARG A 119 -5.41 20.23 15.69
C ARG A 119 -4.17 19.38 15.61
N ALA A 120 -4.27 18.19 15.06
CA ALA A 120 -3.16 17.23 14.96
C ALA A 120 -2.00 17.77 14.12
N ILE A 121 -2.28 18.41 12.97
CA ILE A 121 -1.24 18.94 12.09
C ILE A 121 -0.40 20.04 12.77
N LYS A 122 -1.01 20.86 13.63
CA LYS A 122 -0.31 21.91 14.38
C LYS A 122 0.65 21.33 15.43
N GLU A 123 0.26 20.21 16.06
CA GLU A 123 1.09 19.53 17.05
C GLU A 123 2.24 18.76 16.39
N LEU A 124 2.00 18.17 15.22
CA LEU A 124 3.00 17.40 14.48
C LEU A 124 4.00 18.28 13.73
N PHE A 125 3.55 19.45 13.23
CA PHE A 125 4.41 20.42 12.54
C PHE A 125 4.47 21.77 13.28
N PRO A 126 5.07 21.81 14.48
CA PRO A 126 5.31 23.08 15.15
C PRO A 126 6.36 23.94 14.38
N ALA A 127 6.37 25.23 14.62
CA ALA A 127 7.30 26.16 13.94
C ALA A 127 8.79 25.78 14.09
N ALA A 128 9.14 25.04 15.15
CA ALA A 128 10.50 24.53 15.38
C ALA A 128 10.86 23.28 14.55
N GLY A 129 9.92 22.76 13.77
CA GLY A 129 10.03 21.53 12.98
C GLY A 129 9.48 20.29 13.71
N PRO A 130 9.10 19.24 12.94
CA PRO A 130 8.46 18.03 13.47
C PRO A 130 9.37 17.17 14.35
N VAL A 131 10.70 17.24 14.16
CA VAL A 131 11.64 16.38 14.85
C VAL A 131 12.33 17.10 16.01
N LYS A 132 12.31 16.44 17.17
CA LYS A 132 13.11 16.81 18.36
C LYS A 132 14.12 15.69 18.62
N ALA A 133 15.35 16.05 18.96
CA ALA A 133 16.39 15.09 19.30
C ALA A 133 16.80 15.26 20.77
N PHE A 134 16.87 14.14 21.49
CA PHE A 134 17.31 14.09 22.87
C PHE A 134 18.55 13.21 22.99
N VAL A 135 19.44 13.55 23.92
CA VAL A 135 20.59 12.72 24.26
C VAL A 135 20.18 11.72 25.33
N ALA A 136 20.27 10.44 25.04
CA ALA A 136 20.08 9.38 26.01
C ALA A 136 21.39 9.13 26.80
N GLY A 137 21.29 8.96 28.11
CA GLY A 137 22.44 8.73 28.99
C GLY A 137 23.20 10.02 29.32
N GLU A 138 24.52 9.92 29.54
CA GLU A 138 25.37 11.05 29.91
C GLU A 138 25.37 12.14 28.85
N VAL A 139 25.05 13.36 29.25
CA VAL A 139 24.99 14.55 28.40
C VAL A 139 26.36 15.20 28.29
N THR A 140 26.96 15.19 27.13
CA THR A 140 28.21 15.89 26.85
C THR A 140 27.99 16.95 25.74
N PRO A 141 28.81 18.03 25.71
CA PRO A 141 28.68 19.05 24.66
C PRO A 141 28.72 18.48 23.23
N GLN A 142 29.57 17.47 22.98
CA GLN A 142 29.70 16.80 21.71
C GLN A 142 28.43 16.02 21.33
N LYS A 143 27.81 15.33 22.29
CA LYS A 143 26.55 14.61 22.08
C LYS A 143 25.38 15.59 21.80
N LEU A 144 25.34 16.72 22.48
CA LEU A 144 24.34 17.78 22.23
C LEU A 144 24.50 18.34 20.82
N GLU A 145 25.71 18.64 20.38
CA GLU A 145 25.97 19.13 19.02
C GLU A 145 25.59 18.09 17.95
N LYS A 146 25.90 16.80 18.19
CA LYS A 146 25.49 15.70 17.31
C LYS A 146 23.95 15.57 17.24
N ALA A 147 23.26 15.70 18.36
CA ALA A 147 21.80 15.67 18.42
C ALA A 147 21.19 16.84 17.66
N ASP A 148 21.75 18.04 17.78
CA ASP A 148 21.26 19.21 17.04
C ASP A 148 21.50 19.10 15.52
N ARG A 149 22.65 18.56 15.07
CA ARG A 149 22.87 18.26 13.66
C ARG A 149 21.86 17.24 13.13
N LYS A 150 21.62 16.14 13.86
CA LYS A 150 20.60 15.15 13.49
C LYS A 150 19.19 15.77 13.41
N ARG A 151 18.81 16.57 14.41
CA ARG A 151 17.52 17.27 14.43
C ARG A 151 17.35 18.16 13.20
N ARG A 152 18.35 18.98 12.86
CA ARG A 152 18.33 19.87 11.68
C ARG A 152 18.24 19.06 10.40
N PHE A 153 19.02 18.01 10.26
CA PHE A 153 19.01 17.15 9.08
C PHE A 153 17.66 16.46 8.87
N MET A 154 17.10 15.83 9.90
CA MET A 154 15.82 15.16 9.80
C MET A 154 14.67 16.15 9.54
N ASN A 155 14.68 17.32 10.14
CA ASN A 155 13.70 18.36 9.84
C ASN A 155 13.79 18.79 8.36
N TRP A 156 15.00 19.04 7.85
CA TRP A 156 15.20 19.36 6.45
C TRP A 156 14.74 18.20 5.54
N GLN A 157 15.03 16.97 5.91
CA GLN A 157 14.60 15.80 5.14
C GLN A 157 13.07 15.74 5.01
N LEU A 158 12.35 15.84 6.12
CA LEU A 158 10.88 15.77 6.14
C LEU A 158 10.18 16.98 5.54
N THR A 159 10.80 18.17 5.59
CA THR A 159 10.15 19.40 5.12
C THR A 159 10.58 19.82 3.72
N THR A 160 11.70 19.30 3.21
CA THR A 160 12.29 19.77 1.95
C THR A 160 12.70 18.64 1.01
N GLN A 161 13.32 17.57 1.55
CA GLN A 161 13.86 16.51 0.71
C GLN A 161 12.77 15.54 0.24
N ILE A 162 11.78 15.24 1.10
CA ILE A 162 10.63 14.37 0.78
C ILE A 162 9.49 15.27 0.29
N PRO A 163 9.22 15.30 -1.03
CA PRO A 163 8.14 16.10 -1.57
C PRO A 163 6.78 15.58 -1.08
N GLY A 164 5.87 16.48 -0.72
CA GLY A 164 4.50 16.11 -0.37
C GLY A 164 4.33 15.48 1.02
N TYR A 165 5.39 15.23 1.80
CA TYR A 165 5.28 14.58 3.12
C TYR A 165 4.22 15.20 4.03
N ARG A 166 4.17 16.53 4.07
CA ARG A 166 3.19 17.24 4.89
C ARG A 166 1.77 17.06 4.34
N ASP A 167 1.61 17.16 3.03
CA ASP A 167 0.30 17.09 2.38
C ASP A 167 -0.30 15.69 2.51
N GLU A 168 0.51 14.65 2.32
CA GLU A 168 0.10 13.26 2.56
C GLU A 168 -0.26 13.00 4.03
N LEU A 169 0.51 13.55 4.97
CA LEU A 169 0.19 13.43 6.39
C LEU A 169 -1.10 14.19 6.75
N GLU A 170 -1.39 15.32 6.10
CA GLU A 170 -2.64 16.04 6.29
C GLU A 170 -3.84 15.24 5.76
N GLN A 171 -3.71 14.58 4.60
CA GLN A 171 -4.71 13.64 4.08
C GLN A 171 -4.92 12.47 5.05
N LEU A 172 -3.85 11.85 5.51
CA LEU A 172 -3.89 10.78 6.50
C LEU A 172 -4.64 11.21 7.76
N LEU A 173 -4.30 12.36 8.33
CA LEU A 173 -4.93 12.88 9.56
C LEU A 173 -6.40 13.23 9.35
N THR A 174 -6.80 13.66 8.16
CA THR A 174 -8.19 13.95 7.84
C THR A 174 -9.02 12.67 7.76
N GLN A 175 -8.45 11.60 7.20
CA GLN A 175 -9.14 10.33 7.03
C GLN A 175 -9.00 9.39 8.26
N LEU A 176 -8.04 9.62 9.14
CA LEU A 176 -7.78 8.77 10.29
C LEU A 176 -8.98 8.60 11.23
N PRO A 177 -9.72 9.67 11.61
CA PRO A 177 -10.90 9.50 12.46
C PRO A 177 -12.01 8.70 11.78
N MET A 178 -12.17 8.83 10.46
CA MET A 178 -13.18 8.11 9.71
C MET A 178 -12.85 6.63 9.60
N GLY A 179 -11.67 6.29 9.12
CA GLY A 179 -11.22 4.90 8.96
C GLY A 179 -10.85 4.22 10.28
N GLY A 180 -10.50 4.99 11.32
CA GLY A 180 -9.98 4.49 12.60
C GLY A 180 -8.53 4.04 12.54
N SER A 181 -8.09 3.42 11.45
CA SER A 181 -6.69 3.13 11.14
C SER A 181 -6.35 3.70 9.78
N GLN A 182 -5.14 4.20 9.64
CA GLN A 182 -4.55 4.60 8.37
C GLN A 182 -3.07 4.23 8.39
N TYR A 183 -2.44 4.18 7.24
CA TYR A 183 -1.07 3.73 7.13
C TYR A 183 -0.24 4.72 6.33
N GLN A 184 1.03 4.73 6.62
CA GLN A 184 2.02 5.49 5.87
C GLN A 184 3.16 4.55 5.50
N LYS A 185 3.49 4.48 4.21
CA LYS A 185 4.59 3.68 3.69
C LYS A 185 5.80 4.58 3.53
N PHE A 186 6.95 4.11 4.01
CA PHE A 186 8.25 4.76 3.81
C PHE A 186 9.07 3.90 2.89
N LEU A 187 9.55 4.47 1.81
CA LEU A 187 10.35 3.75 0.83
C LEU A 187 11.50 4.61 0.33
N GLN A 188 12.53 3.96 -0.15
CA GLN A 188 13.50 4.59 -1.01
C GLN A 188 13.10 4.28 -2.44
N ASN A 189 12.75 5.30 -3.22
CA ASN A 189 12.36 5.10 -4.60
C ASN A 189 13.49 4.41 -5.37
N PRO A 190 13.29 3.18 -5.88
CA PRO A 190 14.36 2.41 -6.51
C PRO A 190 14.85 3.03 -7.82
N VAL A 191 14.05 3.96 -8.35
CA VAL A 191 14.32 4.66 -9.60
C VAL A 191 15.16 5.92 -9.38
N THR A 192 14.85 6.70 -8.34
CA THR A 192 15.47 8.00 -8.07
C THR A 192 16.51 7.94 -6.95
N GLY A 193 16.50 6.88 -6.14
CA GLY A 193 17.30 6.73 -4.93
C GLY A 193 16.92 7.69 -3.80
N LYS A 194 15.82 8.42 -3.93
CA LYS A 194 15.36 9.39 -2.93
C LYS A 194 14.38 8.74 -1.95
N PRO A 195 14.38 9.18 -0.67
CA PRO A 195 13.34 8.77 0.25
C PRO A 195 11.99 9.39 -0.16
N GLU A 196 10.96 8.59 -0.14
CA GLU A 196 9.59 8.96 -0.45
C GLU A 196 8.66 8.40 0.63
N THR A 197 7.51 9.03 0.78
CA THR A 197 6.43 8.54 1.63
C THR A 197 5.18 8.40 0.79
N GLU A 198 4.30 7.53 1.20
CA GLU A 198 3.03 7.28 0.54
C GLU A 198 1.96 7.09 1.61
N PHE A 199 0.89 7.86 1.51
CA PHE A 199 -0.30 7.63 2.31
C PHE A 199 -1.03 6.39 1.77
N VAL A 200 -1.27 5.41 2.63
CA VAL A 200 -1.98 4.18 2.30
C VAL A 200 -3.29 4.14 3.06
N PRO A 201 -4.42 4.31 2.35
CA PRO A 201 -5.73 4.24 2.96
C PRO A 201 -6.05 2.85 3.52
N ILE A 202 -6.93 2.80 4.52
CA ILE A 202 -7.31 1.54 5.17
C ILE A 202 -7.93 0.53 4.20
N ASP A 203 -8.60 0.96 3.16
CA ASP A 203 -9.24 0.10 2.16
C ASP A 203 -8.26 -0.51 1.16
N GLU A 204 -7.04 -0.02 1.10
CA GLU A 204 -5.97 -0.55 0.25
C GLU A 204 -4.98 -1.48 1.00
N LEU A 205 -5.04 -1.53 2.35
CA LEU A 205 -4.14 -2.37 3.13
C LEU A 205 -4.89 -3.44 3.90
N PHE A 206 -4.50 -4.70 3.71
CA PHE A 206 -5.11 -5.87 4.30
C PHE A 206 -4.17 -6.57 5.27
N LEU A 207 -4.73 -6.96 6.43
CA LEU A 207 -4.02 -7.69 7.48
C LEU A 207 -4.79 -8.97 7.83
N PRO A 208 -4.11 -10.06 8.24
CA PRO A 208 -4.76 -11.27 8.70
C PRO A 208 -5.68 -11.00 9.89
N TYR A 209 -6.77 -11.76 9.99
CA TYR A 209 -7.69 -11.68 11.12
C TYR A 209 -7.01 -11.83 12.48
N SER A 210 -5.98 -12.67 12.56
CA SER A 210 -5.21 -12.94 13.78
C SER A 210 -4.21 -11.84 14.16
N ALA A 211 -3.98 -10.85 13.28
CA ALA A 211 -2.99 -9.80 13.52
C ALA A 211 -3.41 -8.89 14.69
N ALA A 212 -2.49 -8.67 15.63
CA ALA A 212 -2.66 -7.70 16.70
C ALA A 212 -2.22 -6.28 16.27
N ASN A 213 -1.23 -6.19 15.39
CA ASN A 213 -0.69 -4.96 14.80
C ASN A 213 0.02 -5.28 13.48
N ILE A 214 0.40 -4.25 12.74
CA ILE A 214 1.08 -4.40 11.44
C ILE A 214 2.48 -5.03 11.57
N TYR A 215 3.17 -4.78 12.67
CA TYR A 215 4.58 -5.19 12.86
C TYR A 215 4.72 -6.69 13.11
N THR A 216 3.75 -7.28 13.82
CA THR A 216 3.72 -8.72 14.15
C THR A 216 2.81 -9.53 13.23
N ALA A 217 2.19 -8.90 12.25
CA ALA A 217 1.35 -9.58 11.27
C ALA A 217 2.17 -10.57 10.43
N ALA A 218 1.62 -11.77 10.21
CA ALA A 218 2.26 -12.79 9.38
C ALA A 218 2.38 -12.35 7.92
N ARG A 219 1.45 -11.49 7.47
CA ARG A 219 1.51 -10.82 6.16
C ARG A 219 0.87 -9.44 6.24
N VAL A 220 1.33 -8.56 5.38
CA VAL A 220 0.77 -7.22 5.13
C VAL A 220 0.61 -7.10 3.63
N THR A 221 -0.62 -6.90 3.17
CA THR A 221 -0.89 -6.76 1.73
C THR A 221 -1.31 -5.33 1.44
N HIS A 222 -0.61 -4.67 0.54
CA HIS A 222 -0.94 -3.36 0.01
C HIS A 222 -1.40 -3.53 -1.44
N ARG A 223 -2.65 -3.18 -1.72
CA ARG A 223 -3.23 -3.18 -3.06
C ARG A 223 -2.96 -1.82 -3.69
N GLN A 224 -2.24 -1.81 -4.80
CA GLN A 224 -1.88 -0.60 -5.54
C GLN A 224 -2.50 -0.63 -6.93
N GLN A 225 -2.74 0.55 -7.50
CA GLN A 225 -3.05 0.69 -8.91
C GLN A 225 -1.83 1.28 -9.63
N ILE A 226 -1.34 0.58 -10.65
CA ILE A 226 -0.15 0.98 -11.40
C ILE A 226 -0.56 1.23 -12.84
N THR A 227 -0.14 2.37 -13.41
CA THR A 227 -0.35 2.67 -14.83
C THR A 227 0.56 1.81 -15.71
N LYS A 228 0.16 1.59 -16.96
CA LYS A 228 0.99 0.89 -17.96
C LYS A 228 2.39 1.52 -18.07
N TYR A 229 2.48 2.84 -18.04
CA TYR A 229 3.76 3.56 -18.13
C TYR A 229 4.68 3.23 -16.94
N GLU A 230 4.15 3.24 -15.71
CA GLU A 230 4.95 2.93 -14.53
C GLU A 230 5.35 1.45 -14.50
N LEU A 231 4.46 0.54 -14.93
CA LEU A 231 4.77 -0.88 -15.09
C LEU A 231 5.95 -1.08 -16.05
N GLU A 232 5.86 -0.52 -17.27
CA GLU A 232 6.93 -0.62 -18.27
C GLU A 232 8.26 -0.03 -17.77
N ARG A 233 8.18 1.04 -16.99
CA ARG A 233 9.35 1.66 -16.39
C ARG A 233 10.01 0.77 -15.34
N ARG A 234 9.22 0.06 -14.51
CA ARG A 234 9.73 -0.91 -13.53
C ARG A 234 10.33 -2.14 -14.21
N VAL A 235 9.70 -2.65 -15.25
CA VAL A 235 10.23 -3.75 -16.09
C VAL A 235 11.57 -3.37 -16.72
N LYS A 236 11.66 -2.22 -17.41
CA LYS A 236 12.91 -1.74 -18.01
C LYS A 236 14.07 -1.55 -17.05
N ARG A 237 13.80 -1.45 -15.75
CA ARG A 237 14.80 -1.30 -14.70
C ARG A 237 15.12 -2.62 -13.97
N GLY A 238 14.53 -3.73 -14.41
CA GLY A 238 14.71 -5.03 -13.76
C GLY A 238 14.02 -5.15 -12.39
N LEU A 239 13.12 -4.22 -12.06
CA LEU A 239 12.36 -4.29 -10.82
C LEU A 239 11.18 -5.27 -10.92
N TYR A 240 10.64 -5.44 -12.12
CA TYR A 240 9.56 -6.38 -12.42
C TYR A 240 9.92 -7.23 -13.62
N VAL A 241 9.44 -8.46 -13.62
CA VAL A 241 9.58 -9.39 -14.75
C VAL A 241 8.52 -9.03 -15.82
N ASP A 242 8.91 -9.10 -17.09
CA ASP A 242 8.00 -8.85 -18.22
C ASP A 242 7.19 -10.11 -18.57
N VAL A 243 6.19 -10.40 -17.74
CA VAL A 243 5.31 -11.59 -17.92
C VAL A 243 3.88 -11.22 -18.27
N LEU A 244 3.53 -9.93 -18.21
CA LEU A 244 2.17 -9.46 -18.41
C LEU A 244 1.90 -9.12 -19.88
N GLY A 245 0.72 -9.54 -20.35
CA GLY A 245 0.16 -9.09 -21.63
C GLY A 245 -0.35 -7.64 -21.59
N GLN A 246 -1.13 -7.27 -22.61
CA GLN A 246 -1.80 -5.95 -22.63
C GLN A 246 -2.79 -5.84 -21.47
N PRO A 247 -2.92 -4.64 -20.85
CA PRO A 247 -3.89 -4.42 -19.79
C PRO A 247 -5.32 -4.61 -20.29
N SER A 248 -6.22 -4.96 -19.38
CA SER A 248 -7.67 -5.01 -19.67
C SER A 248 -8.18 -3.64 -20.16
N GLY A 249 -9.13 -3.64 -21.07
CA GLY A 249 -9.82 -2.43 -21.52
C GLY A 249 -10.78 -1.85 -20.46
N THR A 250 -11.03 -2.58 -19.38
CA THR A 250 -11.86 -2.14 -18.24
C THR A 250 -10.97 -1.75 -17.07
N LEU A 251 -11.44 -0.81 -16.26
CA LEU A 251 -10.76 -0.43 -15.02
C LEU A 251 -10.74 -1.59 -14.02
N PRO A 252 -9.68 -1.70 -13.17
CA PRO A 252 -9.67 -2.64 -12.07
C PRO A 252 -10.87 -2.44 -11.13
N GLU A 253 -11.38 -3.53 -10.56
CA GLU A 253 -12.51 -3.46 -9.62
C GLU A 253 -12.16 -2.59 -8.42
N GLN A 254 -13.06 -1.64 -8.11
CA GLN A 254 -12.92 -0.76 -6.94
C GLN A 254 -13.73 -1.30 -5.77
N SER A 255 -13.23 -1.09 -4.55
CA SER A 255 -14.00 -1.35 -3.33
C SER A 255 -15.18 -0.38 -3.20
N ALA A 256 -16.23 -0.77 -2.48
CA ALA A 256 -17.37 0.11 -2.23
C ALA A 256 -16.98 1.40 -1.48
N SER A 257 -15.97 1.31 -0.60
CA SER A 257 -15.40 2.49 0.09
C SER A 257 -14.64 3.41 -0.86
N SER A 258 -13.89 2.87 -1.83
CA SER A 258 -13.22 3.68 -2.86
C SER A 258 -14.24 4.40 -3.74
N GLN A 259 -15.32 3.72 -4.17
CA GLN A 259 -16.41 4.33 -4.92
C GLN A 259 -17.14 5.42 -4.09
N ALA A 260 -17.27 5.22 -2.77
CA ALA A 260 -17.86 6.25 -1.90
C ALA A 260 -16.95 7.49 -1.78
N ASN A 261 -15.64 7.30 -1.74
CA ASN A 261 -14.67 8.40 -1.76
C ASN A 261 -14.70 9.15 -3.10
N ASP A 262 -14.77 8.44 -4.23
CA ASP A 262 -14.88 9.06 -5.56
C ASP A 262 -16.13 9.94 -5.66
N LYS A 263 -17.27 9.49 -5.12
CA LYS A 263 -18.49 10.31 -5.04
C LYS A 263 -18.32 11.55 -4.17
N ILE A 264 -17.63 11.44 -3.03
CA ILE A 264 -17.31 12.60 -2.16
C ILE A 264 -16.46 13.62 -2.91
N GLU A 265 -15.52 13.15 -3.72
CA GLU A 265 -14.65 14.00 -4.55
C GLU A 265 -15.32 14.47 -5.85
N GLY A 266 -16.52 14.00 -6.17
CA GLY A 266 -17.22 14.31 -7.40
C GLY A 266 -16.58 13.70 -8.64
N ARG A 267 -15.89 12.55 -8.48
CA ARG A 267 -15.31 11.78 -9.58
C ARG A 267 -16.24 10.67 -10.01
N GLU A 268 -16.37 10.49 -11.29
CA GLU A 268 -17.10 9.39 -11.91
C GLU A 268 -16.18 8.58 -12.81
N ASP A 269 -16.34 7.26 -12.77
CA ASP A 269 -15.63 6.35 -13.63
C ASP A 269 -16.05 6.51 -15.10
N SER A 270 -15.09 6.69 -16.00
CA SER A 270 -15.33 6.77 -17.44
C SER A 270 -15.73 5.43 -18.08
N GLY A 271 -15.58 4.32 -17.38
CA GLY A 271 -15.79 2.97 -17.87
C GLY A 271 -14.71 2.44 -18.81
N PHE A 272 -13.68 3.24 -19.11
CA PHE A 272 -12.57 2.88 -19.99
C PHE A 272 -11.24 3.00 -19.26
N ASN A 273 -10.37 2.02 -19.49
CA ASN A 273 -9.01 1.99 -18.93
C ASN A 273 -8.00 2.63 -19.90
N GLU A 274 -8.07 3.96 -20.05
CA GLU A 274 -7.22 4.71 -21.00
C GLU A 274 -5.73 4.64 -20.61
N ASP A 275 -5.42 4.72 -19.31
CA ASP A 275 -4.05 4.71 -18.78
C ASP A 275 -3.47 3.29 -18.62
N GLY A 276 -4.26 2.27 -18.95
CA GLY A 276 -3.86 0.88 -18.79
C GLY A 276 -3.55 0.51 -17.34
N LEU A 277 -4.39 0.99 -16.40
CA LEU A 277 -4.28 0.69 -14.98
C LEU A 277 -4.38 -0.80 -14.71
N ARG A 278 -3.53 -1.28 -13.82
CA ARG A 278 -3.57 -2.62 -13.25
C ARG A 278 -3.59 -2.56 -11.74
N ALA A 279 -4.34 -3.44 -11.13
CA ALA A 279 -4.27 -3.66 -9.70
C ALA A 279 -3.16 -4.67 -9.40
N VAL A 280 -2.24 -4.30 -8.53
CA VAL A 280 -1.17 -5.17 -8.06
C VAL A 280 -1.22 -5.30 -6.55
N LEU A 281 -0.90 -6.49 -6.06
CA LEU A 281 -0.85 -6.83 -4.65
C LEU A 281 0.62 -6.90 -4.23
N GLU A 282 1.07 -5.94 -3.44
CA GLU A 282 2.37 -5.98 -2.77
C GLU A 282 2.21 -6.66 -1.41
N VAL A 283 2.77 -7.84 -1.28
CA VAL A 283 2.59 -8.73 -0.12
C VAL A 283 3.89 -8.86 0.64
N HIS A 284 3.95 -8.29 1.84
CA HIS A 284 5.05 -8.50 2.79
C HIS A 284 4.70 -9.70 3.66
N VAL A 285 5.42 -10.81 3.52
CA VAL A 285 5.05 -12.09 4.11
C VAL A 285 6.25 -12.88 4.61
N TRP A 286 6.04 -13.69 5.66
CA TRP A 286 6.94 -14.77 6.02
C TRP A 286 6.60 -16.00 5.19
N TYR A 287 7.53 -16.43 4.34
CA TYR A 287 7.34 -17.56 3.44
C TYR A 287 8.60 -18.42 3.37
N SER A 288 8.49 -19.65 2.90
CA SER A 288 9.59 -20.58 2.69
C SER A 288 9.73 -20.86 1.20
N PHE A 289 10.86 -20.49 0.62
CA PHE A 289 11.21 -20.82 -0.75
C PHE A 289 12.38 -21.79 -0.77
N ASP A 290 12.14 -23.02 -1.20
CA ASP A 290 13.17 -24.07 -1.28
C ASP A 290 14.30 -23.71 -2.27
N GLU A 291 14.00 -22.83 -3.26
CA GLU A 291 14.95 -22.35 -4.27
C GLU A 291 15.82 -21.17 -3.79
N ASP A 292 15.57 -20.61 -2.60
CA ASP A 292 16.45 -19.59 -2.03
C ASP A 292 17.56 -20.21 -1.21
N GLU A 293 18.75 -20.31 -1.81
CA GLU A 293 19.93 -20.88 -1.19
C GLU A 293 20.35 -20.15 0.11
N LEU A 294 20.08 -18.84 0.21
CA LEU A 294 20.45 -18.05 1.40
C LEU A 294 19.65 -18.45 2.65
N THR A 295 18.41 -18.88 2.46
CA THR A 295 17.55 -19.30 3.58
C THR A 295 17.54 -20.80 3.79
N GLY A 296 18.04 -21.58 2.80
CA GLY A 296 18.04 -23.04 2.87
C GLY A 296 16.65 -23.65 3.05
N GLY A 297 15.60 -22.95 2.58
CA GLY A 297 14.21 -23.36 2.73
C GLY A 297 13.58 -23.01 4.09
N GLU A 298 14.28 -22.32 4.98
CA GLU A 298 13.67 -21.76 6.20
C GLU A 298 12.72 -20.61 5.89
N GLN A 299 11.76 -20.36 6.80
CA GLN A 299 10.88 -19.21 6.68
C GLN A 299 11.65 -17.91 6.85
N ALA A 300 11.53 -17.04 5.84
CA ALA A 300 12.14 -15.71 5.85
C ALA A 300 11.13 -14.66 5.36
N PRO A 301 11.35 -13.38 5.66
CA PRO A 301 10.47 -12.32 5.21
C PRO A 301 10.77 -11.96 3.75
N TYR A 302 9.73 -11.95 2.91
CA TYR A 302 9.81 -11.57 1.51
C TYR A 302 8.78 -10.49 1.16
N ILE A 303 9.03 -9.80 0.05
CA ILE A 303 8.08 -8.89 -0.59
C ILE A 303 7.77 -9.48 -1.96
N LEU A 304 6.51 -9.90 -2.17
CA LEU A 304 6.01 -10.34 -3.47
C LEU A 304 5.12 -9.26 -4.06
N THR A 305 5.28 -9.01 -5.35
CA THR A 305 4.33 -8.20 -6.12
C THR A 305 3.62 -9.11 -7.11
N ILE A 306 2.30 -9.21 -7.00
CA ILE A 306 1.44 -10.10 -7.78
C ILE A 306 0.45 -9.25 -8.55
N ASP A 307 0.26 -9.50 -9.84
CA ASP A 307 -0.82 -8.88 -10.62
C ASP A 307 -2.16 -9.52 -10.21
N GLU A 308 -3.13 -8.71 -9.78
CA GLU A 308 -4.39 -9.19 -9.20
C GLU A 308 -5.26 -9.94 -10.25
N GLU A 309 -5.16 -9.57 -11.53
CA GLU A 309 -5.98 -10.16 -12.60
C GLU A 309 -5.42 -11.51 -13.09
N THR A 310 -4.10 -11.61 -13.23
CA THR A 310 -3.45 -12.79 -13.83
C THR A 310 -2.80 -13.72 -12.80
N GLU A 311 -2.68 -13.30 -11.56
CA GLU A 311 -1.94 -13.98 -10.48
C GLU A 311 -0.45 -14.23 -10.81
N GLU A 312 0.10 -13.51 -11.79
CA GLU A 312 1.52 -13.61 -12.14
C GLU A 312 2.38 -12.80 -11.15
N VAL A 313 3.51 -13.37 -10.73
CA VAL A 313 4.47 -12.71 -9.85
C VAL A 313 5.36 -11.79 -10.68
N LEU A 314 5.33 -10.50 -10.40
CA LEU A 314 6.12 -9.47 -11.07
C LEU A 314 7.46 -9.26 -10.41
N GLY A 315 7.50 -9.38 -9.09
CA GLY A 315 8.70 -9.16 -8.30
C GLY A 315 8.69 -9.99 -7.03
N LEU A 316 9.86 -10.49 -6.66
CA LEU A 316 10.10 -11.22 -5.42
C LEU A 316 11.42 -10.77 -4.83
N TYR A 317 11.38 -10.16 -3.66
CA TYR A 317 12.53 -9.57 -2.99
C TYR A 317 12.65 -10.06 -1.56
N ARG A 318 13.89 -10.20 -1.09
CA ARG A 318 14.22 -10.45 0.31
C ARG A 318 13.94 -9.19 1.14
N ASN A 319 13.33 -9.34 2.31
CA ASN A 319 12.91 -8.21 3.17
C ASN A 319 13.65 -8.19 4.51
N TRP A 320 14.97 -8.35 4.46
CA TRP A 320 15.88 -8.21 5.61
C TRP A 320 17.18 -7.55 5.17
N LEU A 321 18.09 -7.30 6.08
CA LEU A 321 19.42 -6.77 5.75
C LEU A 321 20.36 -7.92 5.37
N GLU A 322 21.20 -7.74 4.36
CA GLU A 322 22.12 -8.76 3.85
C GLU A 322 23.04 -9.33 4.95
N GLU A 323 23.47 -8.48 5.90
CA GLU A 323 24.33 -8.90 7.00
C GLU A 323 23.56 -9.60 8.14
N ASP A 324 22.24 -9.64 8.09
CA ASP A 324 21.39 -10.20 9.16
C ASP A 324 21.08 -11.68 8.92
N LEU A 325 21.77 -12.54 9.66
CA LEU A 325 21.59 -14.00 9.64
C LEU A 325 20.34 -14.46 10.40
N THR A 326 19.61 -13.56 11.04
CA THR A 326 18.39 -13.89 11.81
C THR A 326 17.12 -13.55 11.04
N PHE A 327 17.24 -13.05 9.82
CA PHE A 327 16.15 -12.68 8.91
C PHE A 327 15.13 -11.74 9.56
N GLN A 328 15.59 -10.67 10.22
CA GLN A 328 14.68 -9.69 10.81
C GLN A 328 13.96 -8.90 9.71
N LYS A 329 12.65 -9.00 9.72
CA LYS A 329 11.79 -8.27 8.77
C LYS A 329 12.03 -6.76 8.85
N LEU A 330 12.23 -6.14 7.71
CA LEU A 330 12.22 -4.68 7.57
C LEU A 330 10.77 -4.19 7.54
N ASP A 331 10.48 -3.17 8.34
CA ASP A 331 9.16 -2.55 8.40
C ASP A 331 9.10 -1.33 7.48
N TRP A 332 8.25 -1.41 6.47
CA TRP A 332 8.03 -0.36 5.48
C TRP A 332 6.81 0.49 5.79
N PHE A 333 5.91 0.00 6.65
CA PHE A 333 4.67 0.65 7.00
C PHE A 333 4.67 1.13 8.44
N VAL A 334 4.12 2.33 8.65
CA VAL A 334 3.79 2.87 9.97
C VAL A 334 2.28 2.91 10.11
N GLU A 335 1.75 2.31 11.18
CA GLU A 335 0.31 2.35 11.46
C GLU A 335 -0.06 3.56 12.31
N TRP A 336 -1.13 4.23 11.91
CA TRP A 336 -1.76 5.32 12.65
C TRP A 336 -3.12 4.87 13.14
N LYS A 337 -3.36 5.00 14.45
CA LYS A 337 -4.59 4.53 15.10
C LYS A 337 -5.32 5.70 15.77
N PHE A 338 -6.59 5.90 15.41
CA PHE A 338 -7.41 6.94 16.06
C PHE A 338 -7.74 6.55 17.49
N ILE A 339 -8.42 5.42 17.70
CA ILE A 339 -8.61 4.82 19.04
C ILE A 339 -8.12 3.38 18.97
N PRO A 340 -6.94 3.09 19.52
CA PRO A 340 -6.41 1.74 19.53
C PRO A 340 -7.32 0.80 20.34
N TRP A 341 -7.55 -0.41 19.84
CA TRP A 341 -8.33 -1.45 20.49
C TRP A 341 -7.51 -2.74 20.57
N ARG A 342 -8.15 -3.90 20.63
CA ARG A 342 -7.44 -5.19 20.84
C ARG A 342 -6.79 -5.76 19.59
N GLY A 343 -7.33 -5.47 18.43
CA GLY A 343 -6.86 -6.00 17.14
C GLY A 343 -5.99 -5.02 16.36
N ALA A 344 -5.59 -5.42 15.17
CA ALA A 344 -4.81 -4.58 14.27
C ALA A 344 -5.57 -3.30 13.87
N TYR A 345 -6.88 -3.41 13.67
CA TYR A 345 -7.70 -2.27 13.28
C TYR A 345 -8.24 -1.49 14.48
N ALA A 346 -8.10 -0.19 14.44
CA ALA A 346 -8.57 0.74 15.50
C ALA A 346 -10.04 1.17 15.28
N ILE A 347 -10.62 1.78 16.28
CA ILE A 347 -11.99 2.29 16.25
C ILE A 347 -11.99 3.72 15.70
N GLY A 348 -12.88 4.01 14.74
CA GLY A 348 -13.11 5.33 14.18
C GLY A 348 -14.38 6.00 14.68
N LEU A 349 -14.63 7.24 14.24
CA LEU A 349 -15.85 8.00 14.54
C LEU A 349 -17.14 7.28 14.12
N PRO A 350 -17.22 6.59 12.97
CA PRO A 350 -18.43 5.85 12.61
C PRO A 350 -18.87 4.84 13.67
N HIS A 351 -17.91 4.21 14.34
CA HIS A 351 -18.18 3.25 15.42
C HIS A 351 -18.69 3.95 16.70
N LEU A 352 -18.17 5.16 17.00
CA LEU A 352 -18.47 5.88 18.23
C LEU A 352 -19.80 6.65 18.14
N ILE A 353 -19.95 7.42 17.09
CA ILE A 353 -21.04 8.39 16.94
C ILE A 353 -21.87 8.20 15.67
N GLY A 354 -21.65 7.14 14.88
CA GLY A 354 -22.37 6.90 13.64
C GLY A 354 -23.88 6.75 13.84
N GLY A 355 -24.30 6.09 14.92
CA GLY A 355 -25.70 6.01 15.32
C GLY A 355 -26.30 7.36 15.70
N LEU A 356 -25.55 8.19 16.42
CA LEU A 356 -25.98 9.53 16.80
C LEU A 356 -26.08 10.46 15.58
N SER A 357 -25.12 10.37 14.64
CA SER A 357 -25.17 11.10 13.37
C SER A 357 -26.44 10.76 12.58
N ALA A 358 -26.81 9.49 12.50
CA ALA A 358 -28.04 9.05 11.85
C ALA A 358 -29.29 9.62 12.54
N ALA A 359 -29.34 9.59 13.87
CA ALA A 359 -30.46 10.14 14.64
C ALA A 359 -30.59 11.67 14.48
N LEU A 360 -29.47 12.41 14.50
CA LEU A 360 -29.44 13.86 14.25
C LEU A 360 -29.95 14.18 12.85
N THR A 361 -29.51 13.47 11.83
CA THR A 361 -29.96 13.63 10.44
C THR A 361 -31.45 13.37 10.32
N GLY A 362 -31.95 12.26 10.91
CA GLY A 362 -33.40 11.95 10.91
C GLY A 362 -34.24 13.02 11.61
N GLY A 363 -33.79 13.49 12.78
CA GLY A 363 -34.46 14.57 13.50
C GLY A 363 -34.49 15.88 12.72
N LEU A 364 -33.38 16.25 12.08
CA LEU A 364 -33.31 17.45 11.23
C LEU A 364 -34.26 17.36 10.02
N ARG A 365 -34.30 16.21 9.34
CA ARG A 365 -35.23 15.96 8.23
C ARG A 365 -36.67 16.08 8.67
N ALA A 366 -37.04 15.43 9.77
CA ALA A 366 -38.40 15.49 10.30
C ALA A 366 -38.84 16.93 10.65
N LEU A 367 -37.95 17.74 11.21
CA LEU A 367 -38.23 19.16 11.48
C LEU A 367 -38.42 19.97 10.21
N LEU A 368 -37.56 19.77 9.20
CA LEU A 368 -37.70 20.47 7.91
C LEU A 368 -38.94 20.06 7.16
N ASP A 369 -39.26 18.78 7.13
CA ASP A 369 -40.47 18.26 6.46
C ASP A 369 -41.74 18.75 7.15
N SER A 370 -41.77 18.77 8.49
CA SER A 370 -42.87 19.37 9.25
C SER A 370 -43.06 20.86 8.94
N ALA A 371 -41.95 21.62 8.84
CA ALA A 371 -42.03 23.04 8.47
C ALA A 371 -42.54 23.22 7.03
N HIS A 372 -42.11 22.39 6.08
CA HIS A 372 -42.61 22.42 4.71
C HIS A 372 -44.12 22.11 4.62
N ILE A 373 -44.57 21.07 5.31
CA ILE A 373 -45.99 20.71 5.34
C ILE A 373 -46.85 21.85 5.93
N ASN A 374 -46.39 22.44 7.04
CA ASN A 374 -47.09 23.53 7.70
C ASN A 374 -47.16 24.80 6.82
N ASN A 375 -46.13 25.07 6.02
CA ASN A 375 -46.11 26.22 5.11
C ASN A 375 -46.83 25.97 3.79
N ALA A 376 -47.02 24.72 3.36
CA ALA A 376 -47.75 24.38 2.14
C ALA A 376 -49.27 24.38 2.32
N ALA A 377 -49.79 24.44 3.55
CA ALA A 377 -51.19 24.42 3.88
C ALA A 377 -51.89 25.82 3.84
N THR A 378 -51.16 26.87 3.41
CA THR A 378 -51.67 28.20 3.17
C THR A 378 -51.66 28.55 1.71
#